data_32101337ca4242be2764e820d4e431d5
#
_entry.id   32101337ca4242be2764e820d4e431d5
#
_cell.length_a   1.000
_cell.length_b   1.000
_cell.length_c   1.000
_cell.angle_alpha   90.00
_cell.angle_beta   90.00
_cell.angle_gamma   90.00
#
_symmetry.space_group_name_H-M   'P 1'
#
loop_
_entity.id
_entity.type
_entity.pdbx_description
1 polymer ?
#
loop_
_entity_poly.entity_id
_entity_poly.type
_entity_poly.pdbx_seq_one_letter_code
_entity_poly.pdbx_strand_id
1 'polypeptide(L)'
;MALEGPPAGEGRMKADSRPLSTGLPGLDRVVQGLLPGDNIVWQVDSVEDYIPFVDPYCKDALGSGKKLVYFRFARHPELVGEESGAEIHRLNPEVGFETFTAEIHKVIERSGRGTFYLFDCLSDLAADWYSDLMLGNFFMVTCPYLYELETITYFALLRDRHSFEAVSAIRNTTQLLLDVFRHEGSLYVHPLKVHQRYSPTMFLPHVRDGGAFRPLTESSVLAEVLARITEQRVDAVSRTLDIWDRKFLEAREVLEGVESGVRPKEEAEGIFPRLLRMMVTRDERVIRLASRYLGLSDLLAIRKRMIGTGLIGGKSVGMLLSRAILASENGRWRGRMETHDSFYIGSDVFYTYLVRNGLWQARRDQRNTASFLEGAGEARRRILSGTFPSFIRGQFLTMLEYFGQSPIIVRSSSLLEDSFGNAFTGKYDSVFCPNQGSPEDRLEAFLSAVKSVYASTMSEEALLYRAHRGLLDRDEQMALLVQRVSGAIHGHLFFPQIAGVGLSYNPYAWSEYIEPRAGMLRIVFGLGTRAVERSDDDYTRLVALNAPARRPEADFGEVVEFAQRRVDALDLSANSFVSLNVDEVVQASPDLPIDMFAARKERPGDRGRAGSPAA
;
A
#
# COMPACT_ATOMS: atom_id res chain seq x y z
N MET A 1 26.73 13.37 10.69
CA MET A 1 26.72 13.85 12.08
C MET A 1 26.51 12.63 12.96
N ALA A 2 27.54 12.22 13.70
CA ALA A 2 27.51 11.03 14.52
C ALA A 2 26.58 11.28 15.72
N LEU A 3 25.62 10.37 15.94
CA LEU A 3 24.82 10.34 17.15
C LEU A 3 25.60 9.62 18.23
N GLU A 4 26.03 10.35 19.22
CA GLU A 4 26.59 9.83 20.46
C GLU A 4 25.52 9.04 21.21
N GLY A 5 25.84 7.80 21.58
CA GLY A 5 25.00 6.96 22.42
C GLY A 5 24.98 7.43 23.86
N PRO A 6 23.95 7.12 24.66
CA PRO A 6 23.88 7.48 26.06
C PRO A 6 24.91 6.69 26.88
N PRO A 7 25.36 7.24 28.02
CA PRO A 7 26.44 6.68 28.83
C PRO A 7 26.02 5.36 29.48
N ALA A 8 27.00 4.46 29.61
CA ALA A 8 26.85 3.16 30.26
C ALA A 8 26.47 3.34 31.74
N GLY A 9 25.22 3.05 32.06
CA GLY A 9 24.78 2.90 33.44
C GLY A 9 25.18 1.53 33.98
N GLU A 10 26.03 1.49 35.00
CA GLU A 10 26.32 0.29 35.78
C GLU A 10 25.04 -0.19 36.50
N GLY A 11 24.27 -1.06 35.85
CA GLY A 11 23.14 -1.74 36.45
C GLY A 11 23.59 -3.02 37.14
N ARG A 12 23.56 -3.03 38.48
CA ARG A 12 23.73 -4.21 39.33
C ARG A 12 23.00 -5.42 38.78
N MET A 13 23.76 -6.40 38.28
CA MET A 13 23.23 -7.76 38.04
C MET A 13 22.78 -8.36 39.37
N LYS A 14 21.48 -8.65 39.51
CA LYS A 14 20.96 -9.54 40.55
C LYS A 14 21.48 -10.94 40.24
N ALA A 15 22.31 -11.50 41.14
CA ALA A 15 22.70 -12.88 41.13
C ALA A 15 21.43 -13.75 41.37
N ASP A 16 21.07 -14.56 40.40
CA ASP A 16 20.32 -15.82 40.43
C ASP A 16 19.42 -16.01 39.18
N SER A 17 19.95 -15.77 38.00
CA SER A 17 19.29 -16.21 36.78
C SER A 17 20.23 -17.09 35.96
N ARG A 18 19.79 -18.33 35.69
CA ARG A 18 20.43 -19.21 34.73
C ARG A 18 20.67 -18.44 33.42
N PRO A 19 21.86 -18.56 32.79
CA PRO A 19 22.10 -17.90 31.51
C PRO A 19 21.04 -18.25 30.47
N LEU A 20 20.63 -17.26 29.67
CA LEU A 20 19.71 -17.50 28.56
C LEU A 20 20.37 -18.39 27.51
N SER A 21 19.66 -19.40 27.02
CA SER A 21 20.19 -20.46 26.17
C SER A 21 19.30 -20.70 24.95
N THR A 22 19.91 -21.17 23.87
CA THR A 22 19.20 -21.75 22.71
C THR A 22 18.65 -23.15 22.99
N GLY A 23 18.92 -23.72 24.17
CA GLY A 23 18.68 -25.12 24.50
C GLY A 23 19.73 -26.06 23.88
N LEU A 24 20.72 -25.54 23.17
CA LEU A 24 21.82 -26.25 22.55
C LEU A 24 23.18 -25.68 23.06
N PRO A 25 23.78 -26.29 24.09
CA PRO A 25 25.03 -25.76 24.68
C PRO A 25 26.18 -25.60 23.68
N GLY A 26 26.18 -26.42 22.61
CA GLY A 26 27.16 -26.28 21.54
C GLY A 26 26.96 -25.00 20.73
N LEU A 27 25.70 -24.64 20.42
CA LEU A 27 25.36 -23.42 19.71
C LEU A 27 25.52 -22.19 20.60
N ASP A 28 25.19 -22.27 21.89
CA ASP A 28 25.41 -21.19 22.86
C ASP A 28 26.89 -20.79 22.92
N ARG A 29 27.82 -21.75 22.80
CA ARG A 29 29.26 -21.45 22.71
C ARG A 29 29.61 -20.71 21.43
N VAL A 30 28.99 -21.04 20.29
CA VAL A 30 29.23 -20.36 19.00
C VAL A 30 28.77 -18.92 19.08
N VAL A 31 27.54 -18.66 19.53
CA VAL A 31 26.95 -17.31 19.58
C VAL A 31 27.25 -16.57 20.89
N GLN A 32 28.02 -17.17 21.83
CA GLN A 32 28.32 -16.65 23.17
C GLN A 32 27.08 -16.39 24.03
N GLY A 33 26.13 -17.34 24.00
CA GLY A 33 24.86 -17.27 24.72
C GLY A 33 23.82 -16.32 24.11
N LEU A 34 22.66 -16.27 24.74
CA LEU A 34 21.61 -15.33 24.36
C LEU A 34 21.58 -14.14 25.34
N LEU A 35 21.25 -12.97 24.80
CA LEU A 35 21.05 -11.75 25.57
C LEU A 35 19.57 -11.36 25.62
N PRO A 36 19.11 -10.71 26.70
CA PRO A 36 17.75 -10.17 26.76
C PRO A 36 17.44 -9.27 25.57
N GLY A 37 16.34 -9.52 24.88
CA GLY A 37 15.94 -8.81 23.67
C GLY A 37 16.40 -9.46 22.35
N ASP A 38 17.09 -10.62 22.40
CA ASP A 38 17.53 -11.29 21.18
C ASP A 38 16.35 -11.78 20.32
N ASN A 39 16.22 -11.19 19.14
CA ASN A 39 15.39 -11.66 18.05
C ASN A 39 16.26 -12.46 17.09
N ILE A 40 16.02 -13.76 17.01
CA ILE A 40 16.81 -14.72 16.25
C ILE A 40 16.05 -15.13 14.99
N VAL A 41 16.61 -14.84 13.82
CA VAL A 41 16.08 -15.29 12.53
C VAL A 41 16.89 -16.47 12.03
N TRP A 42 16.20 -17.59 11.81
CA TRP A 42 16.70 -18.81 11.20
C TRP A 42 16.37 -18.77 9.71
N GLN A 43 17.37 -18.58 8.88
CA GLN A 43 17.25 -18.69 7.43
C GLN A 43 17.50 -20.12 7.02
N VAL A 44 16.49 -20.81 6.51
CA VAL A 44 16.49 -22.25 6.26
C VAL A 44 16.08 -22.57 4.83
N ASP A 45 16.44 -23.75 4.33
CA ASP A 45 15.97 -24.23 3.03
C ASP A 45 14.55 -24.80 3.12
N SER A 46 14.23 -25.43 4.25
CA SER A 46 12.89 -25.98 4.55
C SER A 46 12.55 -25.82 6.03
N VAL A 47 11.28 -25.95 6.38
CA VAL A 47 10.84 -25.88 7.79
C VAL A 47 11.40 -27.05 8.61
N GLU A 48 11.65 -28.20 7.99
CA GLU A 48 12.28 -29.37 8.60
C GLU A 48 13.69 -29.08 9.12
N ASP A 49 14.41 -28.14 8.50
CA ASP A 49 15.73 -27.71 8.94
C ASP A 49 15.69 -26.77 10.15
N TYR A 50 14.51 -26.18 10.44
CA TYR A 50 14.27 -25.35 11.61
C TYR A 50 13.93 -26.16 12.86
N ILE A 51 13.18 -27.25 12.73
CA ILE A 51 12.72 -28.11 13.83
C ILE A 51 13.84 -28.50 14.82
N PRO A 52 15.06 -28.88 14.37
CA PRO A 52 16.15 -29.26 15.27
C PRO A 52 16.61 -28.17 16.25
N PHE A 53 16.19 -26.93 16.05
CA PHE A 53 16.49 -25.77 16.91
C PHE A 53 15.28 -25.38 17.77
N VAL A 54 14.07 -25.67 17.32
CA VAL A 54 12.82 -25.35 18.03
C VAL A 54 12.64 -26.19 19.28
N ASP A 55 12.75 -27.52 19.17
CA ASP A 55 12.53 -28.42 20.29
C ASP A 55 13.43 -28.15 21.50
N PRO A 56 14.77 -28.02 21.34
CA PRO A 56 15.66 -27.68 22.44
C PRO A 56 15.34 -26.31 23.07
N TYR A 57 15.03 -25.31 22.25
CA TYR A 57 14.67 -23.96 22.69
C TYR A 57 13.41 -23.99 23.57
N CYS A 58 12.35 -24.66 23.13
CA CYS A 58 11.10 -24.76 23.87
C CYS A 58 11.30 -25.51 25.19
N LYS A 59 12.05 -26.61 25.18
CA LYS A 59 12.35 -27.43 26.38
C LYS A 59 13.18 -26.64 27.42
N ASP A 60 14.16 -25.89 26.97
CA ASP A 60 14.98 -25.04 27.86
C ASP A 60 14.16 -23.89 28.46
N ALA A 61 13.36 -23.20 27.66
CA ALA A 61 12.49 -22.13 28.11
C ALA A 61 11.52 -22.60 29.20
N LEU A 62 10.76 -23.65 28.93
CA LEU A 62 9.79 -24.23 29.88
C LEU A 62 10.45 -24.83 31.09
N GLY A 63 11.57 -25.55 30.91
CA GLY A 63 12.36 -26.16 31.99
C GLY A 63 13.02 -25.13 32.92
N SER A 64 13.20 -23.89 32.42
CA SER A 64 13.68 -22.74 33.19
C SER A 64 12.56 -21.93 33.82
N GLY A 65 11.30 -22.37 33.75
CA GLY A 65 10.12 -21.68 34.27
C GLY A 65 9.77 -20.39 33.53
N LYS A 66 10.25 -20.23 32.30
CA LYS A 66 9.94 -19.09 31.46
C LYS A 66 8.58 -19.27 30.77
N LYS A 67 7.86 -18.18 30.56
CA LYS A 67 6.65 -18.20 29.73
C LYS A 67 7.06 -18.36 28.27
N LEU A 68 6.49 -19.37 27.60
CA LEU A 68 6.67 -19.61 26.17
C LEU A 68 5.34 -19.38 25.44
N VAL A 69 5.36 -18.54 24.42
CA VAL A 69 4.22 -18.23 23.57
C VAL A 69 4.53 -18.62 22.12
N TYR A 70 3.64 -19.40 21.50
CA TYR A 70 3.75 -19.81 20.11
C TYR A 70 2.68 -19.17 19.26
N PHE A 71 3.10 -18.43 18.22
CA PHE A 71 2.22 -17.83 17.20
C PHE A 71 2.10 -18.76 16.00
N ARG A 72 0.94 -19.40 15.88
CA ARG A 72 0.59 -20.37 14.85
C ARG A 72 -0.26 -19.69 13.77
N PHE A 73 0.25 -19.68 12.50
CA PHE A 73 -0.44 -19.06 11.36
C PHE A 73 -0.08 -19.70 10.00
N ALA A 74 1.00 -20.45 9.90
CA ALA A 74 1.50 -21.01 8.65
C ALA A 74 0.79 -22.31 8.27
N ARG A 75 1.01 -22.76 7.03
CA ARG A 75 0.38 -23.99 6.49
C ARG A 75 1.16 -25.26 6.79
N HIS A 76 2.44 -25.14 7.16
CA HIS A 76 3.24 -26.28 7.57
C HIS A 76 2.70 -26.94 8.85
N PRO A 77 3.09 -28.19 9.21
CA PRO A 77 2.72 -28.81 10.48
C PRO A 77 3.09 -27.96 11.68
N GLU A 78 2.34 -28.08 12.77
CA GLU A 78 2.63 -27.35 14.01
C GLU A 78 4.03 -27.68 14.53
N LEU A 79 4.79 -26.63 14.90
CA LEU A 79 6.14 -26.78 15.43
C LEU A 79 6.14 -27.28 16.88
N VAL A 80 5.07 -26.96 17.62
CA VAL A 80 4.92 -27.28 19.05
C VAL A 80 3.48 -27.72 19.29
N GLY A 81 3.29 -28.88 19.89
CA GLY A 81 1.96 -29.43 20.22
C GLY A 81 1.38 -28.84 21.51
N GLU A 82 0.08 -28.99 21.71
CA GLU A 82 -0.66 -28.50 22.89
C GLU A 82 -0.14 -29.09 24.21
N GLU A 83 0.43 -30.31 24.18
CA GLU A 83 0.99 -30.99 25.36
C GLU A 83 2.32 -30.37 25.86
N SER A 84 2.91 -29.47 25.11
CA SER A 84 4.22 -28.88 25.43
C SER A 84 4.21 -27.96 26.64
N GLY A 85 3.06 -27.34 26.98
CA GLY A 85 2.94 -26.32 28.01
C GLY A 85 3.18 -24.90 27.48
N ALA A 86 3.35 -24.70 26.16
CA ALA A 86 3.38 -23.40 25.52
C ALA A 86 1.97 -22.80 25.38
N GLU A 87 1.85 -21.48 25.51
CA GLU A 87 0.61 -20.75 25.18
C GLU A 87 0.53 -20.57 23.67
N ILE A 88 -0.43 -21.26 23.00
CA ILE A 88 -0.54 -21.27 21.55
C ILE A 88 -1.62 -20.28 21.10
N HIS A 89 -1.25 -19.33 20.23
CA HIS A 89 -2.18 -18.39 19.59
C HIS A 89 -2.29 -18.70 18.10
N ARG A 90 -3.48 -19.13 17.67
CA ARG A 90 -3.80 -19.41 16.27
C ARG A 90 -4.32 -18.13 15.62
N LEU A 91 -3.58 -17.60 14.64
CA LEU A 91 -3.84 -16.34 13.98
C LEU A 91 -4.13 -16.57 12.49
N ASN A 92 -4.92 -15.68 11.90
CA ASN A 92 -5.22 -15.71 10.47
C ASN A 92 -4.58 -14.51 9.76
N PRO A 93 -3.54 -14.66 8.93
CA PRO A 93 -2.93 -13.56 8.18
C PRO A 93 -3.84 -12.90 7.15
N GLU A 94 -4.88 -13.61 6.67
CA GLU A 94 -5.79 -13.11 5.64
C GLU A 94 -6.68 -11.95 6.12
N VAL A 95 -6.79 -11.74 7.44
CA VAL A 95 -7.52 -10.58 8.01
C VAL A 95 -6.89 -9.24 7.68
N GLY A 96 -5.61 -9.24 7.24
CA GLY A 96 -4.86 -8.05 6.84
C GLY A 96 -3.70 -7.73 7.78
N PHE A 97 -2.77 -6.93 7.27
CA PHE A 97 -1.51 -6.60 7.94
C PHE A 97 -1.70 -5.89 9.28
N GLU A 98 -2.53 -4.84 9.32
CA GLU A 98 -2.75 -4.05 10.53
C GLU A 98 -3.39 -4.91 11.63
N THR A 99 -4.45 -5.65 11.28
CA THR A 99 -5.20 -6.48 12.23
C THR A 99 -4.34 -7.60 12.77
N PHE A 100 -3.65 -8.34 11.89
CA PHE A 100 -2.75 -9.43 12.29
C PHE A 100 -1.62 -8.95 13.22
N THR A 101 -0.95 -7.84 12.85
CA THR A 101 0.14 -7.29 13.67
C THR A 101 -0.37 -6.75 15.00
N ALA A 102 -1.56 -6.13 15.02
CA ALA A 102 -2.16 -5.64 16.27
C ALA A 102 -2.53 -6.78 17.23
N GLU A 103 -3.02 -7.93 16.72
CA GLU A 103 -3.30 -9.11 17.53
C GLU A 103 -2.02 -9.67 18.17
N ILE A 104 -0.93 -9.78 17.42
CA ILE A 104 0.38 -10.19 17.94
C ILE A 104 0.85 -9.24 19.03
N HIS A 105 0.84 -7.93 18.77
CA HIS A 105 1.29 -6.92 19.75
C HIS A 105 0.45 -6.96 21.03
N LYS A 106 -0.85 -7.18 20.94
CA LYS A 106 -1.73 -7.34 22.11
C LYS A 106 -1.36 -8.56 22.98
N VAL A 107 -0.95 -9.66 22.35
CA VAL A 107 -0.45 -10.85 23.09
C VAL A 107 0.89 -10.54 23.73
N ILE A 108 1.81 -9.88 23.02
CA ILE A 108 3.12 -9.48 23.53
C ILE A 108 2.97 -8.56 24.75
N GLU A 109 2.10 -7.55 24.68
CA GLU A 109 1.81 -6.63 25.80
C GLU A 109 1.33 -7.37 27.05
N ARG A 110 0.38 -8.30 26.87
CA ARG A 110 -0.16 -9.10 27.98
C ARG A 110 0.85 -10.07 28.58
N SER A 111 1.74 -10.60 27.76
CA SER A 111 2.74 -11.56 28.20
C SER A 111 3.89 -10.91 28.99
N GLY A 112 4.18 -9.65 28.71
CA GLY A 112 5.16 -8.86 29.47
C GLY A 112 6.62 -9.17 29.15
N ARG A 113 7.52 -8.63 29.99
CA ARG A 113 8.97 -8.69 29.81
C ARG A 113 9.53 -10.11 30.02
N GLY A 114 10.59 -10.42 29.27
CA GLY A 114 11.35 -11.67 29.43
C GLY A 114 10.61 -12.92 28.96
N THR A 115 9.51 -12.77 28.23
CA THR A 115 8.75 -13.86 27.61
C THR A 115 9.54 -14.44 26.44
N PHE A 116 9.43 -15.74 26.22
CA PHE A 116 9.98 -16.45 25.07
C PHE A 116 8.90 -16.61 24.00
N TYR A 117 9.25 -16.29 22.76
CA TYR A 117 8.32 -16.40 21.62
C TYR A 117 8.87 -17.32 20.55
N LEU A 118 7.96 -18.08 19.99
CA LEU A 118 8.18 -18.89 18.78
C LEU A 118 7.17 -18.43 17.71
N PHE A 119 7.66 -18.17 16.53
CA PHE A 119 6.83 -17.89 15.36
C PHE A 119 6.93 -19.04 14.35
N ASP A 120 5.83 -19.32 13.69
CA ASP A 120 5.83 -20.12 12.47
C ASP A 120 6.74 -19.50 11.40
N CYS A 121 6.95 -20.24 10.30
CA CYS A 121 7.74 -19.75 9.18
C CYS A 121 7.08 -18.49 8.56
N LEU A 122 7.77 -17.37 8.69
CA LEU A 122 7.28 -16.06 8.26
C LEU A 122 7.18 -15.91 6.73
N SER A 123 7.79 -16.81 5.96
CA SER A 123 7.63 -16.84 4.51
C SER A 123 6.19 -17.12 4.07
N ASP A 124 5.39 -17.77 4.92
CA ASP A 124 3.96 -17.94 4.66
C ASP A 124 3.19 -16.62 4.74
N LEU A 125 3.60 -15.69 5.62
CA LEU A 125 3.01 -14.34 5.67
C LEU A 125 3.19 -13.58 4.35
N ALA A 126 4.39 -13.66 3.76
CA ALA A 126 4.62 -13.05 2.45
C ALA A 126 3.71 -13.66 1.37
N ALA A 127 3.43 -14.97 1.45
CA ALA A 127 2.51 -15.65 0.54
C ALA A 127 1.05 -15.23 0.75
N ASP A 128 0.61 -15.04 1.98
CA ASP A 128 -0.77 -14.66 2.32
C ASP A 128 -1.03 -13.15 2.09
N TRP A 129 -0.03 -12.31 2.34
CA TRP A 129 -0.09 -10.88 2.04
C TRP A 129 0.26 -10.55 0.58
N TYR A 130 0.82 -11.51 -0.15
CA TYR A 130 1.33 -11.34 -1.51
C TYR A 130 2.41 -10.26 -1.63
N SER A 131 3.19 -10.01 -0.56
CA SER A 131 4.15 -8.92 -0.51
C SER A 131 5.30 -9.22 0.46
N ASP A 132 6.50 -9.29 -0.07
CA ASP A 132 7.73 -9.37 0.72
C ASP A 132 7.98 -8.07 1.50
N LEU A 133 7.57 -6.94 0.92
CA LEU A 133 7.72 -5.63 1.55
C LEU A 133 6.95 -5.55 2.87
N MET A 134 5.76 -6.14 2.92
CA MET A 134 4.96 -6.22 4.15
C MET A 134 5.60 -7.10 5.21
N LEU A 135 6.30 -8.17 4.82
CA LEU A 135 7.10 -8.97 5.74
C LEU A 135 8.23 -8.13 6.36
N GLY A 136 8.96 -7.35 5.57
CA GLY A 136 9.97 -6.41 6.06
C GLY A 136 9.38 -5.37 7.04
N ASN A 137 8.22 -4.82 6.71
CA ASN A 137 7.49 -3.88 7.58
C ASN A 137 7.08 -4.54 8.91
N PHE A 138 6.63 -5.79 8.89
CA PHE A 138 6.33 -6.56 10.11
C PHE A 138 7.52 -6.63 11.06
N PHE A 139 8.70 -6.95 10.55
CA PHE A 139 9.93 -6.97 11.35
C PHE A 139 10.25 -5.59 11.92
N MET A 140 10.12 -4.54 11.12
CA MET A 140 10.43 -3.16 11.54
C MET A 140 9.52 -2.66 12.68
N VAL A 141 8.30 -3.16 12.82
CA VAL A 141 7.38 -2.74 13.90
C VAL A 141 7.37 -3.71 15.08
N THR A 142 7.73 -4.99 14.88
CA THR A 142 7.62 -6.03 15.90
C THR A 142 8.94 -6.26 16.64
N CYS A 143 10.08 -6.35 15.94
CA CYS A 143 11.38 -6.63 16.58
C CYS A 143 11.85 -5.56 17.56
N PRO A 144 11.75 -4.25 17.28
CA PRO A 144 12.09 -3.23 18.27
C PRO A 144 11.26 -3.32 19.55
N TYR A 145 9.97 -3.64 19.40
CA TYR A 145 9.06 -3.81 20.52
C TYR A 145 9.41 -5.03 21.39
N LEU A 146 9.73 -6.17 20.76
CA LEU A 146 10.23 -7.36 21.45
C LEU A 146 11.56 -7.10 22.15
N TYR A 147 12.46 -6.33 21.51
CA TYR A 147 13.74 -5.95 22.08
C TYR A 147 13.60 -5.11 23.37
N GLU A 148 12.72 -4.10 23.36
CA GLU A 148 12.44 -3.25 24.53
C GLU A 148 11.85 -4.04 25.70
N LEU A 149 11.11 -5.11 25.42
CA LEU A 149 10.54 -6.01 26.41
C LEU A 149 11.51 -7.12 26.86
N GLU A 150 12.78 -7.08 26.42
CA GLU A 150 13.82 -8.05 26.80
C GLU A 150 13.41 -9.51 26.56
N THR A 151 12.64 -9.75 25.50
CA THR A 151 12.14 -11.09 25.13
C THR A 151 13.20 -11.88 24.37
N ILE A 152 13.01 -13.21 24.27
CA ILE A 152 13.78 -14.05 23.34
C ILE A 152 12.82 -14.58 22.29
N THR A 153 13.13 -14.33 21.02
CA THR A 153 12.19 -14.64 19.95
C THR A 153 12.84 -15.42 18.81
N TYR A 154 12.23 -16.52 18.41
CA TYR A 154 12.63 -17.32 17.25
C TYR A 154 11.68 -17.06 16.07
N PHE A 155 12.29 -16.78 14.92
CA PHE A 155 11.63 -16.63 13.60
C PHE A 155 12.29 -17.56 12.59
N ALA A 156 11.51 -18.18 11.72
CA ALA A 156 12.02 -18.89 10.55
C ALA A 156 11.73 -18.11 9.26
N LEU A 157 12.66 -18.16 8.32
CA LEU A 157 12.57 -17.54 7.01
C LEU A 157 13.13 -18.51 5.95
N LEU A 158 12.37 -18.78 4.89
CA LEU A 158 12.87 -19.59 3.78
C LEU A 158 13.89 -18.81 2.96
N ARG A 159 15.03 -19.44 2.70
CA ARG A 159 16.10 -18.85 1.89
C ARG A 159 15.66 -18.64 0.45
N ASP A 160 16.19 -17.60 -0.17
CA ASP A 160 15.99 -17.25 -1.59
C ASP A 160 14.52 -17.14 -2.03
N ARG A 161 13.63 -16.82 -1.09
CA ARG A 161 12.19 -16.63 -1.33
C ARG A 161 11.76 -15.18 -1.28
N HIS A 162 12.64 -14.27 -0.87
CA HIS A 162 12.30 -12.89 -0.56
C HIS A 162 13.21 -11.90 -1.27
N SER A 163 12.66 -10.70 -1.56
CA SER A 163 13.40 -9.60 -2.18
C SER A 163 14.54 -9.10 -1.28
N PHE A 164 15.51 -8.47 -1.91
CA PHE A 164 16.65 -7.87 -1.19
C PHE A 164 16.20 -6.83 -0.17
N GLU A 165 15.19 -6.02 -0.51
CA GLU A 165 14.63 -4.98 0.37
C GLU A 165 14.02 -5.56 1.64
N ALA A 166 13.26 -6.65 1.51
CA ALA A 166 12.66 -7.34 2.66
C ALA A 166 13.74 -7.97 3.57
N VAL A 167 14.67 -8.71 2.96
CA VAL A 167 15.78 -9.35 3.71
C VAL A 167 16.67 -8.30 4.39
N SER A 168 16.94 -7.17 3.72
CA SER A 168 17.70 -6.06 4.30
C SER A 168 16.98 -5.45 5.52
N ALA A 169 15.65 -5.25 5.44
CA ALA A 169 14.87 -4.75 6.58
C ALA A 169 14.94 -5.73 7.76
N ILE A 170 14.78 -7.04 7.51
CA ILE A 170 14.88 -8.10 8.52
C ILE A 170 16.28 -8.09 9.15
N ARG A 171 17.33 -8.10 8.35
CA ARG A 171 18.72 -8.10 8.82
C ARG A 171 19.05 -6.89 9.69
N ASN A 172 18.49 -5.73 9.36
CA ASN A 172 18.76 -4.49 10.10
C ASN A 172 18.06 -4.48 11.47
N THR A 173 16.93 -5.13 11.62
CA THR A 173 16.11 -5.10 12.85
C THR A 173 16.38 -6.25 13.82
N THR A 174 16.88 -7.39 13.35
CA THR A 174 17.15 -8.57 14.19
C THR A 174 18.51 -8.51 14.87
N GLN A 175 18.67 -9.17 16.02
CA GLN A 175 19.92 -9.28 16.74
C GLN A 175 20.79 -10.42 16.21
N LEU A 176 20.17 -11.56 15.89
CA LEU A 176 20.87 -12.69 15.29
C LEU A 176 20.23 -13.06 13.96
N LEU A 177 21.08 -13.34 12.96
CA LEU A 177 20.70 -13.95 11.70
C LEU A 177 21.58 -15.17 11.48
N LEU A 178 20.97 -16.35 11.53
CA LEU A 178 21.65 -17.65 11.45
C LEU A 178 21.19 -18.36 10.16
N ASP A 179 22.15 -18.66 9.31
CA ASP A 179 21.92 -19.38 8.04
C ASP A 179 22.11 -20.88 8.28
N VAL A 180 21.10 -21.69 7.96
CA VAL A 180 21.11 -23.13 8.17
C VAL A 180 20.96 -23.82 6.84
N PHE A 181 21.82 -24.79 6.56
CA PHE A 181 21.81 -25.56 5.32
C PHE A 181 22.33 -26.98 5.54
N ARG A 182 22.00 -27.87 4.59
CA ARG A 182 22.53 -29.22 4.55
C ARG A 182 23.54 -29.38 3.43
N HIS A 183 24.63 -30.06 3.73
CA HIS A 183 25.62 -30.50 2.76
C HIS A 183 26.06 -31.93 3.10
N GLU A 184 25.96 -32.84 2.14
CA GLU A 184 26.31 -34.29 2.29
C GLU A 184 25.68 -34.94 3.54
N GLY A 185 24.41 -34.61 3.82
CA GLY A 185 23.65 -35.14 4.97
C GLY A 185 23.96 -34.47 6.31
N SER A 186 25.01 -33.65 6.39
CA SER A 186 25.38 -32.88 7.59
C SER A 186 24.64 -31.55 7.66
N LEU A 187 24.27 -31.14 8.86
CA LEU A 187 23.61 -29.86 9.12
C LEU A 187 24.66 -28.81 9.53
N TYR A 188 24.62 -27.66 8.87
CA TYR A 188 25.50 -26.53 9.13
C TYR A 188 24.73 -25.34 9.65
N VAL A 189 25.34 -24.57 10.54
CA VAL A 189 24.87 -23.26 11.00
C VAL A 189 25.96 -22.24 10.71
N HIS A 190 25.59 -21.20 9.97
CA HIS A 190 26.48 -20.10 9.61
C HIS A 190 25.91 -18.79 10.17
N PRO A 191 26.44 -18.27 11.29
CA PRO A 191 26.02 -16.97 11.80
C PRO A 191 26.41 -15.85 10.82
N LEU A 192 25.40 -15.14 10.29
CA LEU A 192 25.57 -14.00 9.39
C LEU A 192 25.54 -12.66 10.14
N LYS A 193 24.87 -12.63 11.31
CA LYS A 193 24.82 -11.50 12.22
C LYS A 193 24.68 -12.02 13.65
N VAL A 194 25.49 -11.49 14.55
CA VAL A 194 25.37 -11.67 15.99
C VAL A 194 25.70 -10.32 16.64
N HIS A 195 24.73 -9.74 17.31
CA HIS A 195 24.85 -8.38 17.87
C HIS A 195 25.61 -8.39 19.21
N GLN A 196 26.50 -7.43 19.41
CA GLN A 196 27.29 -7.20 20.66
C GLN A 196 28.16 -8.37 21.12
N ARG A 197 28.45 -9.36 20.28
CA ARG A 197 29.28 -10.53 20.61
C ARG A 197 30.21 -10.86 19.44
N TYR A 198 31.39 -11.36 19.77
CA TYR A 198 32.39 -11.73 18.76
C TYR A 198 33.33 -12.82 19.28
N SER A 199 33.66 -13.77 18.39
CA SER A 199 34.81 -14.64 18.53
C SER A 199 35.44 -14.88 17.14
N PRO A 200 36.72 -15.30 17.08
CA PRO A 200 37.41 -15.47 15.78
C PRO A 200 36.75 -16.48 14.85
N THR A 201 35.98 -17.42 15.34
CA THR A 201 35.29 -18.46 14.56
C THR A 201 33.78 -18.24 14.43
N MET A 202 33.22 -17.24 15.12
CA MET A 202 31.75 -17.03 15.19
C MET A 202 31.07 -16.97 13.84
N PHE A 203 31.66 -16.28 12.87
CA PHE A 203 31.09 -16.05 11.53
C PHE A 203 31.58 -17.07 10.48
N LEU A 204 32.16 -18.19 10.91
CA LEU A 204 32.41 -19.34 10.04
C LEU A 204 31.20 -20.26 10.03
N PRO A 205 30.96 -21.04 8.97
CA PRO A 205 30.02 -22.17 9.02
C PRO A 205 30.49 -23.19 10.05
N HIS A 206 29.54 -23.68 10.86
CA HIS A 206 29.76 -24.71 11.89
C HIS A 206 28.98 -25.97 11.53
N VAL A 207 29.64 -27.10 11.45
CA VAL A 207 28.98 -28.40 11.27
C VAL A 207 28.46 -28.90 12.59
N ARG A 208 27.22 -29.39 12.61
CA ARG A 208 26.64 -30.04 13.78
C ARG A 208 27.16 -31.47 13.90
N ASP A 209 27.80 -31.78 15.03
CA ASP A 209 28.30 -33.08 15.39
C ASP A 209 27.73 -33.48 16.75
N GLY A 210 26.63 -34.26 16.75
CA GLY A 210 25.87 -34.56 17.94
C GLY A 210 25.34 -33.28 18.64
N GLY A 211 25.83 -33.02 19.84
CA GLY A 211 25.51 -31.83 20.64
C GLY A 211 26.50 -30.67 20.47
N ALA A 212 27.55 -30.85 19.66
CA ALA A 212 28.57 -29.82 19.40
C ALA A 212 28.39 -29.16 18.03
N PHE A 213 28.93 -27.94 17.88
CA PHE A 213 29.03 -27.22 16.62
C PHE A 213 30.49 -26.89 16.39
N ARG A 214 31.10 -27.49 15.36
CA ARG A 214 32.53 -27.33 15.06
C ARG A 214 32.72 -26.38 13.88
N PRO A 215 33.53 -25.30 14.03
CA PRO A 215 33.77 -24.38 12.93
C PRO A 215 34.56 -25.04 11.80
N LEU A 216 34.24 -24.71 10.56
CA LEU A 216 35.06 -25.07 9.41
C LEU A 216 36.24 -24.10 9.32
N THR A 217 37.43 -24.57 9.67
CA THR A 217 38.65 -23.71 9.69
C THR A 217 39.57 -23.93 8.48
N GLU A 218 39.37 -25.03 7.72
CA GLU A 218 40.15 -25.34 6.53
C GLU A 218 39.55 -24.63 5.31
N SER A 219 40.34 -23.80 4.64
CA SER A 219 39.90 -22.98 3.50
C SER A 219 39.41 -23.82 2.32
N SER A 220 39.99 -25.00 2.08
CA SER A 220 39.56 -25.92 1.03
C SER A 220 38.14 -26.45 1.27
N VAL A 221 37.85 -26.93 2.50
CA VAL A 221 36.53 -27.44 2.91
C VAL A 221 35.52 -26.31 2.92
N LEU A 222 35.93 -25.15 3.45
CA LEU A 222 35.07 -23.96 3.49
C LEU A 222 34.67 -23.51 2.07
N ALA A 223 35.64 -23.46 1.14
CA ALA A 223 35.39 -23.12 -0.25
C ALA A 223 34.45 -24.12 -0.93
N GLU A 224 34.66 -25.42 -0.74
CA GLU A 224 33.80 -26.47 -1.30
C GLU A 224 32.37 -26.35 -0.81
N VAL A 225 32.16 -26.22 0.50
CA VAL A 225 30.83 -26.09 1.11
C VAL A 225 30.12 -24.82 0.63
N LEU A 226 30.79 -23.67 0.64
CA LEU A 226 30.18 -22.40 0.25
C LEU A 226 29.99 -22.27 -1.27
N ALA A 227 30.88 -22.83 -2.10
CA ALA A 227 30.74 -22.83 -3.56
C ALA A 227 29.50 -23.62 -3.99
N ARG A 228 29.28 -24.82 -3.47
CA ARG A 228 28.09 -25.64 -3.81
C ARG A 228 26.78 -25.00 -3.39
N ILE A 229 26.77 -24.30 -2.24
CA ILE A 229 25.61 -23.50 -1.84
C ILE A 229 25.37 -22.36 -2.84
N THR A 230 26.43 -21.76 -3.36
CA THR A 230 26.35 -20.68 -4.34
C THR A 230 25.98 -21.19 -5.74
N GLU A 231 26.46 -22.38 -6.17
CA GLU A 231 26.09 -23.00 -7.44
C GLU A 231 24.61 -23.39 -7.51
N GLN A 232 24.03 -23.88 -6.41
CA GLN A 232 22.59 -24.05 -6.30
C GLN A 232 21.83 -22.70 -6.36
N ARG A 233 22.54 -21.59 -6.19
CA ARG A 233 22.02 -20.20 -6.24
C ARG A 233 22.10 -19.53 -7.62
N VAL A 234 22.71 -20.19 -8.65
CA VAL A 234 23.03 -19.55 -9.96
C VAL A 234 21.81 -19.17 -10.82
N ASP A 235 20.61 -19.59 -10.50
CA ASP A 235 19.38 -18.98 -11.07
C ASP A 235 19.03 -17.64 -10.41
N ALA A 236 20.03 -16.77 -10.23
CA ALA A 236 20.01 -15.62 -9.34
C ALA A 236 18.97 -14.54 -9.71
N VAL A 237 18.57 -14.42 -10.98
CA VAL A 237 17.67 -13.33 -11.40
C VAL A 237 16.21 -13.56 -10.97
N SER A 238 15.73 -14.81 -11.01
CA SER A 238 14.36 -15.11 -10.57
C SER A 238 14.21 -15.20 -9.05
N ARG A 239 15.31 -15.36 -8.30
CA ARG A 239 15.30 -15.52 -6.85
C ARG A 239 15.32 -14.20 -6.07
N THR A 240 15.76 -13.11 -6.69
CA THR A 240 15.76 -11.76 -6.10
C THR A 240 14.44 -11.02 -6.30
N LEU A 241 13.56 -11.56 -7.16
CA LEU A 241 12.23 -11.01 -7.35
C LEU A 241 11.34 -11.29 -6.12
N ASP A 242 10.55 -10.32 -5.74
CA ASP A 242 9.55 -10.55 -4.71
C ASP A 242 8.45 -11.51 -5.18
N ILE A 243 7.62 -11.98 -4.25
CA ILE A 243 6.53 -12.91 -4.56
C ILE A 243 5.55 -12.32 -5.58
N TRP A 244 5.36 -10.99 -5.53
CA TRP A 244 4.50 -10.26 -6.44
C TRP A 244 4.99 -10.35 -7.88
N ASP A 245 6.25 -9.97 -8.12
CA ASP A 245 6.84 -9.97 -9.46
C ASP A 245 6.94 -11.39 -10.04
N ARG A 246 7.28 -12.39 -9.22
CA ARG A 246 7.26 -13.80 -9.64
C ARG A 246 5.89 -14.24 -10.14
N LYS A 247 4.81 -13.86 -9.45
CA LYS A 247 3.45 -14.25 -9.85
C LYS A 247 2.98 -13.55 -11.12
N PHE A 248 3.36 -12.30 -11.33
CA PHE A 248 3.04 -11.60 -12.57
C PHE A 248 3.91 -12.04 -13.75
N LEU A 249 5.15 -12.46 -13.51
CA LEU A 249 6.00 -13.09 -14.53
C LEU A 249 5.40 -14.43 -14.98
N GLU A 250 5.05 -15.31 -14.03
CA GLU A 250 4.35 -16.58 -14.29
C GLU A 250 3.07 -16.36 -15.12
N ALA A 251 2.26 -15.36 -14.74
CA ALA A 251 1.03 -15.03 -15.43
C ALA A 251 1.27 -14.56 -16.89
N ARG A 252 2.32 -13.80 -17.12
CA ARG A 252 2.70 -13.36 -18.48
C ARG A 252 3.12 -14.53 -19.33
N GLU A 253 3.98 -15.42 -18.82
CA GLU A 253 4.43 -16.63 -19.54
C GLU A 253 3.25 -17.56 -19.87
N VAL A 254 2.29 -17.68 -18.97
CA VAL A 254 1.07 -18.46 -19.22
C VAL A 254 0.21 -17.80 -20.30
N LEU A 255 0.01 -16.48 -20.26
CA LEU A 255 -0.76 -15.77 -21.27
C LEU A 255 -0.13 -15.92 -22.67
N GLU A 256 1.17 -15.67 -22.78
CA GLU A 256 1.94 -15.85 -24.03
C GLU A 256 1.86 -17.29 -24.54
N GLY A 257 1.93 -18.28 -23.64
CA GLY A 257 1.77 -19.69 -23.97
C GLY A 257 0.37 -20.06 -24.48
N VAL A 258 -0.68 -19.46 -23.90
CA VAL A 258 -2.06 -19.64 -24.34
C VAL A 258 -2.31 -18.96 -25.69
N GLU A 259 -1.82 -17.74 -25.88
CA GLU A 259 -1.94 -17.01 -27.16
C GLU A 259 -1.20 -17.68 -28.31
N SER A 260 -0.07 -18.32 -28.03
CA SER A 260 0.68 -19.13 -29.00
C SER A 260 0.16 -20.55 -29.21
N GLY A 261 -0.85 -20.97 -28.45
CA GLY A 261 -1.44 -22.31 -28.51
C GLY A 261 -0.60 -23.43 -27.88
N VAL A 262 0.47 -23.08 -27.14
CA VAL A 262 1.37 -24.03 -26.46
C VAL A 262 0.80 -24.48 -25.10
N ARG A 263 0.02 -23.61 -24.44
CA ARG A 263 -0.61 -23.89 -23.14
C ARG A 263 -2.15 -23.89 -23.24
N PRO A 264 -2.83 -24.71 -22.45
CA PRO A 264 -4.28 -24.72 -22.39
C PRO A 264 -4.83 -23.45 -21.70
N LYS A 265 -6.06 -23.04 -22.08
CA LYS A 265 -6.70 -21.83 -21.53
C LYS A 265 -7.00 -21.94 -20.04
N GLU A 266 -7.21 -23.14 -19.54
CA GLU A 266 -7.51 -23.48 -18.15
C GLU A 266 -6.37 -23.05 -17.21
N GLU A 267 -5.13 -23.00 -17.67
CA GLU A 267 -4.00 -22.49 -16.87
C GLU A 267 -4.15 -20.98 -16.58
N ALA A 268 -4.55 -20.20 -17.59
CA ALA A 268 -4.82 -18.77 -17.40
C ALA A 268 -6.02 -18.54 -16.47
N GLU A 269 -7.08 -19.36 -16.60
CA GLU A 269 -8.25 -19.31 -15.75
C GLU A 269 -7.92 -19.67 -14.28
N GLY A 270 -6.96 -20.58 -14.06
CA GLY A 270 -6.50 -20.96 -12.73
C GLY A 270 -5.69 -19.87 -12.00
N ILE A 271 -4.90 -19.09 -12.72
CA ILE A 271 -4.07 -18.01 -12.16
C ILE A 271 -4.89 -16.73 -11.91
N PHE A 272 -5.82 -16.41 -12.77
CA PHE A 272 -6.56 -15.17 -12.79
C PHE A 272 -7.25 -14.79 -11.45
N PRO A 273 -7.99 -15.67 -10.74
CA PRO A 273 -8.63 -15.33 -9.46
C PRO A 273 -7.62 -14.95 -8.38
N ARG A 274 -6.44 -15.56 -8.40
CA ARG A 274 -5.36 -15.24 -7.45
C ARG A 274 -4.83 -13.84 -7.68
N LEU A 275 -4.56 -13.46 -8.93
CA LEU A 275 -4.09 -12.11 -9.26
C LEU A 275 -5.15 -11.04 -8.97
N LEU A 276 -6.44 -11.35 -9.14
CA LEU A 276 -7.52 -10.46 -8.71
C LEU A 276 -7.46 -10.17 -7.22
N ARG A 277 -7.28 -11.21 -6.37
CA ARG A 277 -7.15 -11.03 -4.92
C ARG A 277 -5.89 -10.30 -4.49
N MET A 278 -4.82 -10.45 -5.27
CA MET A 278 -3.56 -9.74 -5.01
C MET A 278 -3.68 -8.24 -5.25
N MET A 279 -4.29 -7.82 -6.36
CA MET A 279 -4.18 -6.46 -6.86
C MET A 279 -5.50 -5.67 -6.83
N VAL A 280 -6.63 -6.34 -7.07
CA VAL A 280 -7.91 -5.65 -7.27
C VAL A 280 -8.72 -5.58 -5.99
N THR A 281 -9.09 -6.74 -5.42
CA THR A 281 -9.96 -6.79 -4.24
C THR A 281 -9.97 -8.18 -3.60
N ARG A 282 -10.35 -8.22 -2.31
CA ARG A 282 -10.67 -9.47 -1.58
C ARG A 282 -12.18 -9.63 -1.32
N ASP A 283 -13.02 -8.66 -1.73
CA ASP A 283 -14.48 -8.75 -1.64
C ASP A 283 -15.04 -9.68 -2.73
N GLU A 284 -15.70 -10.77 -2.34
CA GLU A 284 -16.21 -11.79 -3.25
C GLU A 284 -17.27 -11.28 -4.24
N ARG A 285 -18.00 -10.21 -3.91
CA ARG A 285 -18.98 -9.59 -4.81
C ARG A 285 -18.26 -8.85 -5.93
N VAL A 286 -17.22 -8.10 -5.59
CA VAL A 286 -16.39 -7.39 -6.57
C VAL A 286 -15.56 -8.37 -7.40
N ILE A 287 -15.04 -9.46 -6.80
CA ILE A 287 -14.34 -10.52 -7.53
C ILE A 287 -15.25 -11.12 -8.61
N ARG A 288 -16.50 -11.49 -8.27
CA ARG A 288 -17.46 -12.03 -9.24
C ARG A 288 -17.74 -11.05 -10.37
N LEU A 289 -17.87 -9.76 -10.06
CA LEU A 289 -18.07 -8.71 -11.06
C LEU A 289 -16.84 -8.54 -11.94
N ALA A 290 -15.66 -8.44 -11.34
CA ALA A 290 -14.39 -8.29 -12.05
C ALA A 290 -14.10 -9.48 -12.97
N SER A 291 -14.34 -10.70 -12.50
CA SER A 291 -14.15 -11.94 -13.31
C SER A 291 -15.05 -12.01 -14.54
N ARG A 292 -16.16 -11.26 -14.56
CA ARG A 292 -17.05 -11.20 -15.72
C ARG A 292 -16.55 -10.27 -16.82
N TYR A 293 -15.81 -9.21 -16.46
CA TYR A 293 -15.49 -8.11 -17.37
C TYR A 293 -13.99 -7.90 -17.60
N LEU A 294 -13.12 -8.42 -16.74
CA LEU A 294 -11.66 -8.32 -16.85
C LEU A 294 -11.07 -9.68 -17.22
N GLY A 295 -9.99 -9.67 -17.99
CA GLY A 295 -9.18 -10.82 -18.31
C GLY A 295 -7.76 -10.72 -17.74
N LEU A 296 -6.95 -11.78 -17.96
CA LEU A 296 -5.56 -11.82 -17.50
C LEU A 296 -4.72 -10.71 -18.14
N SER A 297 -4.95 -10.38 -19.41
CA SER A 297 -4.31 -9.27 -20.12
C SER A 297 -4.56 -7.92 -19.47
N ASP A 298 -5.77 -7.68 -18.92
CA ASP A 298 -6.10 -6.44 -18.23
C ASP A 298 -5.31 -6.32 -16.93
N LEU A 299 -5.19 -7.41 -16.15
CA LEU A 299 -4.40 -7.42 -14.94
C LEU A 299 -2.91 -7.16 -15.20
N LEU A 300 -2.37 -7.74 -16.27
CA LEU A 300 -1.00 -7.48 -16.69
C LEU A 300 -0.80 -6.02 -17.16
N ALA A 301 -1.79 -5.43 -17.82
CA ALA A 301 -1.77 -4.02 -18.20
C ALA A 301 -1.78 -3.09 -16.97
N ILE A 302 -2.61 -3.40 -15.96
CA ILE A 302 -2.63 -2.67 -14.69
C ILE A 302 -1.25 -2.79 -14.00
N ARG A 303 -0.65 -4.00 -13.93
CA ARG A 303 0.66 -4.21 -13.30
C ARG A 303 1.75 -3.33 -13.93
N LYS A 304 1.75 -3.14 -15.24
CA LYS A 304 2.70 -2.26 -15.95
C LYS A 304 2.62 -0.79 -15.52
N ARG A 305 1.49 -0.37 -14.96
CA ARG A 305 1.19 1.00 -14.50
C ARG A 305 1.16 1.10 -12.97
N MET A 306 1.65 0.08 -12.27
CA MET A 306 1.60 0.04 -10.82
C MET A 306 2.95 0.38 -10.21
N ILE A 307 2.92 1.18 -9.13
CA ILE A 307 4.06 1.53 -8.29
C ILE A 307 3.90 0.81 -6.95
N GLY A 308 4.92 0.10 -6.54
CA GLY A 308 4.86 -0.77 -5.36
C GLY A 308 3.98 -1.99 -5.58
N THR A 309 3.46 -2.53 -4.50
CA THR A 309 2.64 -3.75 -4.43
C THR A 309 1.36 -3.52 -3.63
N GLY A 310 0.50 -4.55 -3.50
CA GLY A 310 -0.75 -4.47 -2.75
C GLY A 310 -1.94 -4.07 -3.62
N LEU A 311 -3.04 -3.70 -2.99
CA LEU A 311 -4.31 -3.42 -3.67
C LEU A 311 -4.31 -2.00 -4.26
N ILE A 312 -5.02 -1.83 -5.40
CA ILE A 312 -5.14 -0.53 -6.10
C ILE A 312 -6.30 0.34 -5.58
N GLY A 313 -7.13 -0.21 -4.70
CA GLY A 313 -8.21 0.50 -4.00
C GLY A 313 -9.49 0.75 -4.80
N GLY A 314 -10.53 1.21 -4.08
CA GLY A 314 -11.91 1.25 -4.57
C GLY A 314 -12.12 2.15 -5.79
N LYS A 315 -11.64 3.39 -5.78
CA LYS A 315 -11.79 4.30 -6.94
C LYS A 315 -11.14 3.75 -8.21
N SER A 316 -9.93 3.17 -8.09
CA SER A 316 -9.23 2.55 -9.23
C SER A 316 -10.02 1.38 -9.79
N VAL A 317 -10.50 0.50 -8.92
CA VAL A 317 -11.31 -0.67 -9.30
C VAL A 317 -12.62 -0.24 -9.95
N GLY A 318 -13.33 0.72 -9.34
CA GLY A 318 -14.59 1.27 -9.87
C GLY A 318 -14.42 1.86 -11.27
N MET A 319 -13.37 2.65 -11.49
CA MET A 319 -13.05 3.22 -12.80
C MET A 319 -12.79 2.12 -13.84
N LEU A 320 -11.95 1.13 -13.53
CA LEU A 320 -11.60 0.05 -14.46
C LEU A 320 -12.80 -0.82 -14.81
N LEU A 321 -13.60 -1.19 -13.82
CA LEU A 321 -14.81 -2.00 -14.03
C LEU A 321 -15.87 -1.23 -14.83
N SER A 322 -16.14 0.03 -14.53
CA SER A 322 -17.09 0.85 -15.29
C SER A 322 -16.69 0.94 -16.76
N ARG A 323 -15.41 1.13 -17.05
CA ARG A 323 -14.88 1.15 -18.41
C ARG A 323 -15.02 -0.20 -19.11
N ALA A 324 -14.70 -1.30 -18.42
CA ALA A 324 -14.80 -2.65 -18.97
C ALA A 324 -16.26 -3.01 -19.29
N ILE A 325 -17.20 -2.65 -18.41
CA ILE A 325 -18.63 -2.83 -18.63
C ILE A 325 -19.09 -2.06 -19.87
N LEU A 326 -18.78 -0.76 -19.96
CA LEU A 326 -19.14 0.07 -21.12
C LEU A 326 -18.49 -0.44 -22.42
N ALA A 327 -17.25 -0.89 -22.37
CA ALA A 327 -16.55 -1.45 -23.53
C ALA A 327 -17.15 -2.78 -24.01
N SER A 328 -17.80 -3.55 -23.12
CA SER A 328 -18.48 -4.81 -23.46
C SER A 328 -19.84 -4.59 -24.15
N GLU A 329 -20.45 -3.41 -24.01
CA GLU A 329 -21.74 -3.07 -24.64
C GLU A 329 -21.57 -2.68 -26.11
N ASN A 330 -21.72 -3.64 -27.03
CA ASN A 330 -21.92 -3.50 -28.50
C ASN A 330 -21.01 -2.48 -29.23
N GLY A 331 -19.82 -2.15 -28.70
CA GLY A 331 -18.88 -1.21 -29.32
C GLY A 331 -19.35 0.26 -29.38
N ARG A 332 -20.61 0.56 -29.00
CA ARG A 332 -21.22 1.91 -29.06
C ARG A 332 -20.41 2.97 -28.33
N TRP A 333 -19.78 2.59 -27.22
CA TRP A 333 -19.07 3.51 -26.36
C TRP A 333 -17.56 3.57 -26.62
N ARG A 334 -16.98 2.56 -27.30
CA ARG A 334 -15.52 2.49 -27.53
C ARG A 334 -14.94 3.73 -28.21
N GLY A 335 -15.62 4.25 -29.21
CA GLY A 335 -15.18 5.48 -29.92
C GLY A 335 -15.53 6.80 -29.23
N ARG A 336 -16.25 6.75 -28.09
CA ARG A 336 -16.68 7.93 -27.33
C ARG A 336 -16.02 8.07 -25.97
N MET A 337 -15.37 7.01 -25.49
CA MET A 337 -14.60 7.04 -24.24
C MET A 337 -13.16 7.45 -24.52
N GLU A 338 -12.71 8.51 -23.86
CA GLU A 338 -11.30 8.86 -23.83
C GLU A 338 -10.49 7.71 -23.19
N THR A 339 -9.32 7.41 -23.76
CA THR A 339 -8.40 6.45 -23.15
C THR A 339 -7.89 7.02 -21.82
N HIS A 340 -8.14 6.30 -20.73
CA HIS A 340 -7.60 6.74 -19.44
C HIS A 340 -6.07 6.56 -19.42
N ASP A 341 -5.39 7.51 -18.84
CA ASP A 341 -3.95 7.49 -18.62
C ASP A 341 -3.68 7.60 -17.13
N SER A 342 -3.48 6.44 -16.49
CA SER A 342 -3.45 6.32 -15.04
C SER A 342 -2.31 5.43 -14.58
N PHE A 343 -1.76 5.77 -13.40
CA PHE A 343 -0.89 4.92 -12.60
C PHE A 343 -1.55 4.62 -11.26
N TYR A 344 -1.17 3.50 -10.66
CA TYR A 344 -1.71 3.02 -9.40
C TYR A 344 -0.59 2.87 -8.38
N ILE A 345 -0.68 3.58 -7.26
CA ILE A 345 0.25 3.38 -6.15
C ILE A 345 -0.41 2.37 -5.20
N GLY A 346 0.20 1.20 -5.07
CA GLY A 346 -0.35 0.11 -4.27
C GLY A 346 -0.39 0.42 -2.78
N SER A 347 -1.32 -0.21 -2.07
CA SER A 347 -1.56 0.02 -0.65
C SER A 347 -0.33 -0.24 0.24
N ASP A 348 0.59 -1.09 -0.18
CA ASP A 348 1.79 -1.42 0.59
C ASP A 348 2.78 -0.26 0.68
N VAL A 349 2.71 0.69 -0.28
CA VAL A 349 3.51 1.93 -0.23
C VAL A 349 3.08 2.80 0.95
N PHE A 350 1.78 2.87 1.24
CA PHE A 350 1.26 3.58 2.41
C PHE A 350 1.79 2.99 3.71
N TYR A 351 1.69 1.68 3.90
CA TYR A 351 2.21 1.03 5.10
C TYR A 351 3.71 1.20 5.25
N THR A 352 4.46 1.02 4.17
CA THR A 352 5.91 1.23 4.15
C THR A 352 6.27 2.66 4.56
N TYR A 353 5.49 3.64 4.07
CA TYR A 353 5.66 5.03 4.47
C TYR A 353 5.41 5.25 5.96
N LEU A 354 4.30 4.73 6.50
CA LEU A 354 3.96 4.86 7.92
C LEU A 354 5.03 4.21 8.81
N VAL A 355 5.45 2.99 8.49
CA VAL A 355 6.42 2.23 9.28
C VAL A 355 7.78 2.94 9.29
N ARG A 356 8.28 3.35 8.12
CA ARG A 356 9.59 4.00 8.02
C ARG A 356 9.66 5.39 8.68
N ASN A 357 8.54 6.06 8.81
CA ASN A 357 8.46 7.35 9.50
C ASN A 357 8.01 7.23 10.97
N GLY A 358 7.98 6.01 11.53
CA GLY A 358 7.64 5.75 12.94
C GLY A 358 6.19 6.09 13.30
N LEU A 359 5.27 6.01 12.34
CA LEU A 359 3.86 6.36 12.52
C LEU A 359 2.98 5.15 12.88
N TRP A 360 3.56 3.96 12.95
CA TRP A 360 2.84 2.73 13.22
C TRP A 360 2.07 2.77 14.55
N GLN A 361 2.73 3.25 15.62
CA GLN A 361 2.10 3.36 16.94
C GLN A 361 0.87 4.27 16.89
N ALA A 362 0.99 5.47 16.31
CA ALA A 362 -0.12 6.40 16.17
C ALA A 362 -1.30 5.76 15.39
N ARG A 363 -0.99 4.98 14.36
CA ARG A 363 -2.01 4.26 13.60
C ARG A 363 -2.71 3.18 14.44
N ARG A 364 -1.98 2.44 15.26
CA ARG A 364 -2.51 1.43 16.18
C ARG A 364 -3.43 2.07 17.23
N ASP A 365 -3.02 3.20 17.81
CA ASP A 365 -3.78 3.87 18.86
C ASP A 365 -5.13 4.41 18.36
N GLN A 366 -5.24 4.77 17.07
CA GLN A 366 -6.49 5.17 16.44
C GLN A 366 -7.54 4.05 16.35
N ARG A 367 -7.18 2.79 16.57
CA ARG A 367 -8.15 1.68 16.63
C ARG A 367 -8.95 1.65 17.94
N ASN A 368 -8.52 2.40 18.94
CA ASN A 368 -9.21 2.50 20.22
C ASN A 368 -10.33 3.55 20.15
N THR A 369 -11.58 3.10 20.31
CA THR A 369 -12.77 3.95 20.23
C THR A 369 -12.83 5.08 21.28
N ALA A 370 -12.08 4.97 22.37
CA ALA A 370 -12.04 6.00 23.42
C ALA A 370 -11.03 7.13 23.13
N SER A 371 -9.98 6.84 22.31
CA SER A 371 -8.84 7.74 22.12
C SER A 371 -8.44 7.93 20.66
N PHE A 372 -9.26 7.53 19.68
CA PHE A 372 -8.91 7.51 18.25
C PHE A 372 -8.54 8.89 17.67
N LEU A 373 -8.92 10.00 18.31
CA LEU A 373 -8.53 11.35 17.92
C LEU A 373 -7.25 11.83 18.59
N GLU A 374 -6.80 11.14 19.66
CA GLU A 374 -5.58 11.54 20.36
C GLU A 374 -4.37 11.39 19.47
N GLY A 375 -3.52 12.41 19.43
CA GLY A 375 -2.30 12.41 18.61
C GLY A 375 -2.52 12.49 17.09
N ALA A 376 -3.77 12.54 16.58
CA ALA A 376 -4.06 12.59 15.15
C ALA A 376 -3.40 13.80 14.46
N GLY A 377 -3.45 14.98 15.09
CA GLY A 377 -2.81 16.19 14.57
C GLY A 377 -1.29 16.08 14.48
N GLU A 378 -0.65 15.43 15.45
CA GLU A 378 0.80 15.17 15.40
C GLU A 378 1.13 14.13 14.34
N ALA A 379 0.38 13.04 14.26
CA ALA A 379 0.56 12.04 13.21
C ALA A 379 0.43 12.66 11.81
N ARG A 380 -0.56 13.54 11.61
CA ARG A 380 -0.74 14.27 10.35
C ARG A 380 0.48 15.15 10.01
N ARG A 381 1.03 15.90 10.97
CA ARG A 381 2.25 16.71 10.75
C ARG A 381 3.44 15.83 10.37
N ARG A 382 3.62 14.71 11.05
CA ARG A 382 4.70 13.75 10.76
C ARG A 382 4.54 13.09 9.40
N ILE A 383 3.32 12.80 8.93
CA ILE A 383 3.09 12.33 7.57
C ILE A 383 3.54 13.41 6.57
N LEU A 384 3.18 14.66 6.76
CA LEU A 384 3.55 15.75 5.86
C LEU A 384 5.07 15.98 5.77
N SER A 385 5.80 15.79 6.87
CA SER A 385 7.27 15.95 6.93
C SER A 385 8.08 14.68 6.64
N GLY A 386 7.45 13.52 6.53
CA GLY A 386 8.11 12.24 6.35
C GLY A 386 8.79 12.07 4.99
N THR A 387 9.53 10.98 4.82
CA THR A 387 10.31 10.68 3.62
C THR A 387 9.96 9.32 3.03
N PHE A 388 9.99 9.22 1.71
CA PHE A 388 9.85 7.95 0.99
C PHE A 388 11.21 7.25 0.83
N PRO A 389 11.23 5.90 0.83
CA PRO A 389 12.42 5.13 0.46
C PRO A 389 12.91 5.48 -0.95
N SER A 390 14.23 5.38 -1.18
CA SER A 390 14.83 5.72 -2.47
C SER A 390 14.27 4.91 -3.64
N PHE A 391 13.99 3.62 -3.44
CA PHE A 391 13.41 2.76 -4.49
C PHE A 391 11.99 3.19 -4.90
N ILE A 392 11.16 3.69 -3.96
CA ILE A 392 9.84 4.26 -4.28
C ILE A 392 9.99 5.61 -4.99
N ARG A 393 10.90 6.48 -4.52
CA ARG A 393 11.19 7.76 -5.18
C ARG A 393 11.63 7.57 -6.63
N GLY A 394 12.45 6.55 -6.91
CA GLY A 394 12.86 6.20 -8.26
C GLY A 394 11.68 5.80 -9.16
N GLN A 395 10.75 5.00 -8.66
CA GLN A 395 9.53 4.63 -9.39
C GLN A 395 8.61 5.85 -9.65
N PHE A 396 8.50 6.77 -8.69
CA PHE A 396 7.76 8.02 -8.87
C PHE A 396 8.39 8.91 -9.96
N LEU A 397 9.71 9.01 -9.99
CA LEU A 397 10.41 9.77 -11.02
C LEU A 397 10.14 9.20 -12.41
N THR A 398 10.25 7.88 -12.59
CA THR A 398 9.95 7.20 -13.86
C THR A 398 8.49 7.45 -14.32
N MET A 399 7.54 7.44 -13.40
CA MET A 399 6.14 7.80 -13.71
C MET A 399 6.01 9.26 -14.15
N LEU A 400 6.68 10.18 -13.47
CA LEU A 400 6.65 11.62 -13.83
C LEU A 400 7.34 11.89 -15.16
N GLU A 401 8.40 11.17 -15.49
CA GLU A 401 9.04 11.19 -16.82
C GLU A 401 8.05 10.75 -17.91
N TYR A 402 7.26 9.70 -17.66
CA TYR A 402 6.20 9.27 -18.57
C TYR A 402 5.13 10.36 -18.79
N PHE A 403 4.65 11.02 -17.74
CA PHE A 403 3.67 12.10 -17.86
C PHE A 403 4.24 13.37 -18.48
N GLY A 404 5.56 13.57 -18.45
CA GLY A 404 6.21 14.80 -18.86
C GLY A 404 5.71 15.98 -18.03
N GLN A 405 5.32 17.07 -18.69
CA GLN A 405 4.73 18.27 -18.05
C GLN A 405 3.20 18.31 -18.11
N SER A 406 2.55 17.18 -18.42
CA SER A 406 1.08 17.13 -18.39
C SER A 406 0.55 17.25 -16.97
N PRO A 407 -0.48 18.06 -16.75
CA PRO A 407 -1.16 18.10 -15.45
C PRO A 407 -1.68 16.73 -15.01
N ILE A 408 -1.50 16.42 -13.73
CA ILE A 408 -1.94 15.18 -13.12
C ILE A 408 -2.74 15.45 -11.84
N ILE A 409 -3.56 14.50 -11.45
CA ILE A 409 -4.26 14.49 -10.17
C ILE A 409 -3.87 13.26 -9.36
N VAL A 410 -3.58 13.45 -8.07
CA VAL A 410 -3.35 12.38 -7.10
C VAL A 410 -4.62 12.23 -6.28
N ARG A 411 -5.27 11.06 -6.36
CA ARG A 411 -6.54 10.78 -5.70
C ARG A 411 -6.39 9.64 -4.72
N SER A 412 -7.02 9.78 -3.55
CA SER A 412 -7.23 8.65 -2.65
C SER A 412 -7.95 7.51 -3.35
N SER A 413 -7.56 6.28 -3.04
CA SER A 413 -8.22 5.06 -3.53
C SER A 413 -8.16 3.99 -2.43
N SER A 414 -8.68 4.34 -1.25
CA SER A 414 -8.74 3.41 -0.13
C SER A 414 -9.68 2.24 -0.43
N LEU A 415 -9.43 1.08 0.17
CA LEU A 415 -10.37 -0.05 0.13
C LEU A 415 -11.66 0.23 0.89
N LEU A 416 -11.66 1.19 1.81
CA LEU A 416 -12.86 1.62 2.52
C LEU A 416 -13.72 2.57 1.68
N GLU A 417 -13.11 3.23 0.66
CA GLU A 417 -13.84 4.09 -0.27
C GLU A 417 -14.57 3.26 -1.32
N ASP A 418 -15.76 3.73 -1.69
CA ASP A 418 -16.59 3.17 -2.77
C ASP A 418 -16.88 1.67 -2.61
N SER A 419 -16.88 1.17 -1.37
CA SER A 419 -17.34 -0.16 -1.03
C SER A 419 -18.86 -0.20 -0.89
N PHE A 420 -19.46 -1.38 -1.08
CA PHE A 420 -20.91 -1.55 -0.93
C PHE A 420 -21.41 -1.09 0.46
N GLY A 421 -22.21 -0.02 0.46
CA GLY A 421 -22.79 0.57 1.66
C GLY A 421 -21.97 1.66 2.35
N ASN A 422 -20.75 1.95 1.87
CA ASN A 422 -19.91 3.00 2.41
C ASN A 422 -19.43 3.93 1.29
N ALA A 423 -19.85 5.19 1.34
CA ALA A 423 -19.35 6.24 0.46
C ALA A 423 -18.51 7.22 1.28
N PHE A 424 -17.20 7.22 1.05
CA PHE A 424 -16.24 8.15 1.67
C PHE A 424 -16.08 9.46 0.88
N THR A 425 -17.07 9.81 0.07
CA THR A 425 -17.01 11.00 -0.78
C THR A 425 -16.64 12.24 0.03
N GLY A 426 -15.55 12.92 -0.37
CA GLY A 426 -15.08 14.15 0.28
C GLY A 426 -14.45 13.97 1.66
N LYS A 427 -14.08 12.73 2.08
CA LYS A 427 -13.42 12.48 3.36
C LYS A 427 -11.90 12.38 3.25
N TYR A 428 -11.42 11.99 2.09
CA TYR A 428 -10.00 11.95 1.77
C TYR A 428 -9.69 12.92 0.64
N ASP A 429 -8.50 13.51 0.69
CA ASP A 429 -8.09 14.54 -0.24
C ASP A 429 -7.82 13.99 -1.65
N SER A 430 -7.99 14.88 -2.62
CA SER A 430 -7.48 14.73 -3.98
C SER A 430 -6.70 15.99 -4.34
N VAL A 431 -5.49 15.85 -4.86
CA VAL A 431 -4.58 16.97 -5.10
C VAL A 431 -4.23 17.07 -6.58
N PHE A 432 -4.52 18.20 -7.18
CA PHE A 432 -4.07 18.51 -8.53
C PHE A 432 -2.62 19.01 -8.52
N CYS A 433 -1.83 18.47 -9.44
CA CYS A 433 -0.47 18.92 -9.70
C CYS A 433 -0.40 19.45 -11.14
N PRO A 434 -0.18 20.74 -11.35
CA PRO A 434 0.04 21.28 -12.70
C PRO A 434 1.29 20.68 -13.37
N ASN A 435 2.22 20.17 -12.56
CA ASN A 435 3.36 19.34 -12.99
C ASN A 435 4.33 20.07 -13.91
N GLN A 436 4.63 21.33 -13.58
CA GLN A 436 5.57 22.18 -14.31
C GLN A 436 6.92 22.29 -13.60
N GLY A 437 7.96 22.72 -14.32
CA GLY A 437 9.31 22.92 -13.79
C GLY A 437 10.27 21.77 -14.07
N SER A 438 11.41 21.76 -13.37
CA SER A 438 12.43 20.72 -13.48
C SER A 438 11.90 19.34 -13.02
N PRO A 439 12.55 18.22 -13.38
CA PRO A 439 12.18 16.90 -12.87
C PRO A 439 12.16 16.83 -11.34
N GLU A 440 13.10 17.51 -10.69
CA GLU A 440 13.22 17.59 -9.24
C GLU A 440 12.06 18.38 -8.63
N ASP A 441 11.71 19.55 -9.18
CA ASP A 441 10.57 20.35 -8.71
C ASP A 441 9.26 19.59 -8.85
N ARG A 442 9.06 18.90 -9.99
CA ARG A 442 7.88 18.06 -10.23
C ARG A 442 7.80 16.89 -9.25
N LEU A 443 8.94 16.25 -8.94
CA LEU A 443 9.00 15.17 -7.97
C LEU A 443 8.63 15.67 -6.57
N GLU A 444 9.19 16.78 -6.11
CA GLU A 444 8.89 17.31 -4.77
C GLU A 444 7.43 17.78 -4.67
N ALA A 445 6.87 18.42 -5.71
CA ALA A 445 5.45 18.75 -5.76
C ALA A 445 4.55 17.51 -5.70
N PHE A 446 4.91 16.46 -6.45
CA PHE A 446 4.20 15.19 -6.42
C PHE A 446 4.29 14.48 -5.05
N LEU A 447 5.48 14.44 -4.44
CA LEU A 447 5.66 13.88 -3.09
C LEU A 447 4.82 14.63 -2.06
N SER A 448 4.74 15.97 -2.17
CA SER A 448 3.88 16.78 -1.32
C SER A 448 2.40 16.42 -1.49
N ALA A 449 1.94 16.23 -2.73
CA ALA A 449 0.57 15.81 -3.03
C ALA A 449 0.25 14.43 -2.44
N VAL A 450 1.15 13.45 -2.62
CA VAL A 450 1.00 12.10 -2.03
C VAL A 450 0.91 12.17 -0.51
N LYS A 451 1.81 12.94 0.12
CA LYS A 451 1.80 13.14 1.58
C LYS A 451 0.52 13.79 2.06
N SER A 452 -0.03 14.77 1.34
CA SER A 452 -1.31 15.42 1.66
C SER A 452 -2.45 14.40 1.64
N VAL A 453 -2.53 13.56 0.61
CA VAL A 453 -3.55 12.51 0.56
C VAL A 453 -3.35 11.49 1.68
N TYR A 454 -2.14 11.05 1.98
CA TYR A 454 -1.88 10.16 3.12
C TYR A 454 -2.24 10.83 4.46
N ALA A 455 -1.94 12.11 4.62
CA ALA A 455 -2.25 12.87 5.83
C ALA A 455 -3.76 13.06 6.04
N SER A 456 -4.57 13.04 4.98
CA SER A 456 -6.02 13.12 5.08
C SER A 456 -6.64 11.91 5.80
N THR A 457 -5.95 10.75 5.84
CA THR A 457 -6.38 9.58 6.63
C THR A 457 -6.40 9.84 8.13
N MET A 458 -5.63 10.83 8.58
CA MET A 458 -5.51 11.28 9.97
C MET A 458 -6.31 12.57 10.26
N SER A 459 -7.17 13.01 9.33
CA SER A 459 -8.05 14.16 9.57
C SER A 459 -9.14 13.79 10.57
N GLU A 460 -9.57 14.75 11.37
CA GLU A 460 -10.65 14.57 12.33
C GLU A 460 -11.94 14.08 11.64
N GLU A 461 -12.25 14.65 10.49
CA GLU A 461 -13.43 14.25 9.71
C GLU A 461 -13.39 12.79 9.24
N ALA A 462 -12.23 12.32 8.75
CA ALA A 462 -12.05 10.95 8.31
C ALA A 462 -12.13 9.97 9.49
N LEU A 463 -11.50 10.30 10.60
CA LEU A 463 -11.50 9.49 11.82
C LEU A 463 -12.90 9.42 12.45
N LEU A 464 -13.61 10.53 12.56
CA LEU A 464 -15.00 10.57 13.05
C LEU A 464 -15.92 9.75 12.14
N TYR A 465 -15.77 9.87 10.82
CA TYR A 465 -16.56 9.06 9.89
C TYR A 465 -16.31 7.57 10.08
N ARG A 466 -15.04 7.15 10.22
CA ARG A 466 -14.69 5.75 10.49
C ARG A 466 -15.27 5.26 11.81
N ALA A 467 -15.21 6.07 12.87
CA ALA A 467 -15.79 5.76 14.17
C ALA A 467 -17.31 5.54 14.07
N HIS A 468 -18.03 6.47 13.43
CA HIS A 468 -19.47 6.38 13.26
C HIS A 468 -19.92 5.18 12.42
N ARG A 469 -19.06 4.69 11.52
CA ARG A 469 -19.32 3.53 10.66
C ARG A 469 -18.82 2.21 11.24
N GLY A 470 -18.19 2.21 12.42
CA GLY A 470 -17.60 1.02 13.03
C GLY A 470 -16.42 0.45 12.21
N LEU A 471 -15.62 1.33 11.61
CA LEU A 471 -14.51 0.98 10.72
C LEU A 471 -13.13 1.27 11.33
N LEU A 472 -13.03 1.64 12.61
CA LEU A 472 -11.75 1.97 13.24
C LEU A 472 -10.80 0.78 13.31
N ASP A 473 -11.32 -0.42 13.48
CA ASP A 473 -10.59 -1.70 13.55
C ASP A 473 -10.34 -2.34 12.18
N ARG A 474 -10.84 -1.71 11.09
CA ARG A 474 -10.56 -2.15 9.72
C ARG A 474 -9.25 -1.56 9.20
N ASP A 475 -8.52 -2.37 8.43
CA ASP A 475 -7.31 -1.93 7.74
C ASP A 475 -7.63 -0.82 6.74
N GLU A 476 -6.88 0.30 6.78
CA GLU A 476 -7.10 1.45 5.89
C GLU A 476 -6.72 1.13 4.45
N GLN A 477 -5.59 0.51 4.24
CA GLN A 477 -5.04 0.14 2.93
C GLN A 477 -5.19 1.28 1.89
N MET A 478 -4.61 2.44 2.20
CA MET A 478 -4.66 3.61 1.32
C MET A 478 -3.80 3.39 0.07
N ALA A 479 -4.43 3.05 -1.04
CA ALA A 479 -3.84 3.14 -2.36
C ALA A 479 -4.10 4.51 -2.97
N LEU A 480 -3.37 4.87 -4.04
CA LEU A 480 -3.60 6.12 -4.76
C LEU A 480 -3.79 5.86 -6.26
N LEU A 481 -4.66 6.66 -6.84
CA LEU A 481 -4.89 6.75 -8.28
C LEU A 481 -4.27 8.05 -8.80
N VAL A 482 -3.25 7.93 -9.64
CA VAL A 482 -2.62 9.07 -10.31
C VAL A 482 -3.09 9.11 -11.75
N GLN A 483 -3.71 10.20 -12.17
CA GLN A 483 -4.33 10.31 -13.50
C GLN A 483 -3.86 11.59 -14.20
N ARG A 484 -3.67 11.50 -15.53
CA ARG A 484 -3.60 12.69 -16.37
C ARG A 484 -4.93 13.43 -16.28
N VAL A 485 -4.90 14.72 -16.07
CA VAL A 485 -6.11 15.56 -16.05
C VAL A 485 -6.58 15.75 -17.49
N SER A 486 -7.86 15.46 -17.74
CA SER A 486 -8.50 15.77 -19.02
C SER A 486 -8.76 17.28 -19.10
N GLY A 487 -8.50 17.87 -20.25
CA GLY A 487 -8.66 19.29 -20.49
C GLY A 487 -7.82 19.80 -21.65
N ALA A 488 -7.80 21.10 -21.83
CA ALA A 488 -7.00 21.79 -22.83
C ALA A 488 -6.33 23.04 -22.25
N ILE A 489 -5.28 23.50 -22.91
CA ILE A 489 -4.61 24.74 -22.56
C ILE A 489 -5.38 25.90 -23.20
N HIS A 490 -5.77 26.85 -22.38
CA HIS A 490 -6.41 28.12 -22.80
C HIS A 490 -5.59 29.30 -22.25
N GLY A 491 -4.76 29.89 -23.10
CA GLY A 491 -3.74 30.84 -22.64
C GLY A 491 -2.70 30.20 -21.73
N HIS A 492 -2.65 30.59 -20.47
CA HIS A 492 -1.80 29.97 -19.43
C HIS A 492 -2.57 29.04 -18.50
N LEU A 493 -3.89 28.92 -18.66
CA LEU A 493 -4.77 28.08 -17.87
C LEU A 493 -5.01 26.73 -18.54
N PHE A 494 -5.11 25.69 -17.73
CA PHE A 494 -5.48 24.34 -18.18
C PHE A 494 -6.74 23.88 -17.45
N PHE A 495 -7.79 23.55 -18.22
CA PHE A 495 -9.07 23.05 -17.71
C PHE A 495 -9.90 22.38 -18.82
N PRO A 496 -10.85 21.49 -18.51
CA PRO A 496 -11.88 21.04 -19.45
C PRO A 496 -13.01 22.07 -19.56
N GLN A 497 -13.64 22.19 -20.73
CA GLN A 497 -14.78 23.07 -20.88
C GLN A 497 -15.97 22.66 -20.01
N ILE A 498 -16.17 21.37 -19.81
CA ILE A 498 -17.24 20.82 -18.98
C ILE A 498 -16.70 19.66 -18.16
N ALA A 499 -16.98 19.68 -16.88
CA ALA A 499 -16.78 18.56 -15.97
C ALA A 499 -18.04 18.33 -15.13
N GLY A 500 -18.15 17.15 -14.49
CA GLY A 500 -19.32 16.92 -13.67
C GLY A 500 -19.37 15.54 -13.02
N VAL A 501 -20.46 15.31 -12.29
CA VAL A 501 -20.74 14.07 -11.58
C VAL A 501 -22.12 13.54 -12.00
N GLY A 502 -22.16 12.28 -12.39
CA GLY A 502 -23.39 11.54 -12.64
C GLY A 502 -23.88 10.81 -11.39
N LEU A 503 -25.15 10.94 -11.08
CA LEU A 503 -25.82 10.25 -9.99
C LEU A 503 -26.93 9.36 -10.58
N SER A 504 -27.00 8.11 -10.16
CA SER A 504 -28.02 7.14 -10.61
C SER A 504 -29.41 7.40 -10.03
N TYR A 505 -29.51 8.33 -9.07
CA TYR A 505 -30.76 8.76 -8.48
C TYR A 505 -30.77 10.29 -8.33
N ASN A 506 -31.87 10.92 -8.73
CA ASN A 506 -32.09 12.36 -8.59
C ASN A 506 -32.97 12.64 -7.33
N PRO A 507 -32.39 13.15 -6.23
CA PRO A 507 -33.16 13.49 -5.05
C PRO A 507 -33.98 14.79 -5.19
N TYR A 508 -33.74 15.55 -6.29
CA TYR A 508 -34.36 16.86 -6.53
C TYR A 508 -35.38 16.75 -7.67
N ALA A 509 -36.61 16.34 -7.35
CA ALA A 509 -37.70 16.33 -8.31
C ALA A 509 -38.37 17.72 -8.33
N TRP A 510 -37.80 18.71 -9.06
CA TRP A 510 -38.34 20.08 -9.16
C TRP A 510 -39.55 20.21 -10.12
N SER A 511 -39.97 19.11 -10.74
CA SER A 511 -41.12 19.04 -11.63
C SER A 511 -41.71 17.64 -11.60
N GLU A 512 -43.04 17.51 -11.79
CA GLU A 512 -43.74 16.23 -11.88
C GLU A 512 -43.26 15.32 -13.02
N TYR A 513 -42.61 15.91 -14.06
CA TYR A 513 -42.04 15.20 -15.21
C TYR A 513 -40.65 14.60 -14.92
N ILE A 514 -40.08 14.84 -13.77
CA ILE A 514 -38.75 14.32 -13.42
C ILE A 514 -38.92 12.98 -12.69
N GLU A 515 -38.36 11.95 -13.32
CA GLU A 515 -38.28 10.62 -12.73
C GLU A 515 -36.99 10.48 -11.90
N PRO A 516 -37.08 10.38 -10.56
CA PRO A 516 -35.90 10.30 -9.70
C PRO A 516 -34.93 9.14 -10.06
N ARG A 517 -35.48 8.00 -10.48
CA ARG A 517 -34.69 6.81 -10.82
C ARG A 517 -33.95 6.91 -12.16
N ALA A 518 -34.28 7.90 -13.00
CA ALA A 518 -33.54 8.16 -14.22
C ALA A 518 -32.15 8.74 -13.95
N GLY A 519 -31.92 9.32 -12.76
CA GLY A 519 -30.67 9.91 -12.39
C GLY A 519 -30.53 11.38 -12.80
N MET A 520 -29.36 11.95 -12.47
CA MET A 520 -29.04 13.34 -12.78
C MET A 520 -27.54 13.54 -13.03
N LEU A 521 -27.20 14.66 -13.66
CA LEU A 521 -25.85 15.20 -13.75
C LEU A 521 -25.74 16.52 -12.97
N ARG A 522 -24.62 16.71 -12.30
CA ARG A 522 -24.14 18.01 -11.81
C ARG A 522 -22.98 18.41 -12.71
N ILE A 523 -23.13 19.52 -13.40
CA ILE A 523 -22.17 19.98 -14.43
C ILE A 523 -21.61 21.33 -14.03
N VAL A 524 -20.32 21.53 -14.28
CA VAL A 524 -19.60 22.79 -14.07
C VAL A 524 -18.71 23.10 -15.28
N PHE A 525 -18.42 24.36 -15.48
CA PHE A 525 -17.39 24.86 -16.34
C PHE A 525 -16.05 24.87 -15.58
N GLY A 526 -14.98 24.35 -16.17
CA GLY A 526 -13.69 24.17 -15.52
C GLY A 526 -13.48 22.77 -14.91
N LEU A 527 -12.58 22.64 -13.96
CA LEU A 527 -12.30 21.40 -13.24
C LEU A 527 -13.53 20.95 -12.43
N GLY A 528 -13.69 19.64 -12.28
CA GLY A 528 -14.86 19.03 -11.66
C GLY A 528 -15.00 19.19 -10.14
N THR A 529 -14.09 19.89 -9.49
CA THR A 529 -14.05 20.14 -8.03
C THR A 529 -15.37 20.70 -7.51
N ARG A 530 -15.90 21.75 -8.13
CA ARG A 530 -17.16 22.39 -7.74
C ARG A 530 -18.42 21.55 -8.01
N ALA A 531 -18.32 20.52 -8.83
CA ALA A 531 -19.41 19.57 -9.00
C ALA A 531 -19.51 18.58 -7.83
N VAL A 532 -18.40 18.34 -7.12
CA VAL A 532 -18.31 17.40 -5.97
C VAL A 532 -18.48 18.16 -4.65
N GLU A 533 -17.70 19.22 -4.46
CA GLU A 533 -17.71 20.04 -3.26
C GLU A 533 -18.81 21.12 -3.38
N ARG A 534 -19.66 21.21 -2.36
CA ARG A 534 -20.60 22.32 -2.28
C ARG A 534 -19.85 23.52 -1.70
N SER A 535 -19.76 24.59 -2.47
CA SER A 535 -19.42 25.90 -1.94
C SER A 535 -20.70 26.71 -1.79
N ASP A 536 -20.84 27.43 -0.68
CA ASP A 536 -22.03 28.27 -0.41
C ASP A 536 -22.08 29.53 -1.28
N ASP A 537 -21.02 29.78 -2.06
CA ASP A 537 -20.82 30.98 -2.87
C ASP A 537 -21.02 30.78 -4.38
N ASP A 538 -21.35 29.55 -4.83
CA ASP A 538 -21.47 29.24 -6.25
C ASP A 538 -22.46 28.11 -6.56
N TYR A 539 -22.88 28.01 -7.80
CA TYR A 539 -23.93 27.09 -8.24
C TYR A 539 -23.44 26.15 -9.36
N THR A 540 -23.92 24.92 -9.31
CA THR A 540 -23.69 23.92 -10.35
C THR A 540 -24.95 23.71 -11.20
N ARG A 541 -24.78 23.49 -12.50
CA ARG A 541 -25.89 23.13 -13.38
C ARG A 541 -26.40 21.73 -13.06
N LEU A 542 -27.70 21.64 -12.71
CA LEU A 542 -28.38 20.37 -12.50
C LEU A 542 -29.12 19.96 -13.78
N VAL A 543 -28.96 18.69 -14.19
CA VAL A 543 -29.60 18.13 -15.38
C VAL A 543 -30.28 16.81 -15.01
N ALA A 544 -31.59 16.74 -15.13
CA ALA A 544 -32.34 15.49 -14.98
C ALA A 544 -32.21 14.65 -16.25
N LEU A 545 -31.80 13.38 -16.14
CA LEU A 545 -31.45 12.57 -17.31
C LEU A 545 -32.66 12.22 -18.20
N ASN A 546 -33.86 12.08 -17.61
CA ASN A 546 -35.08 11.85 -18.38
C ASN A 546 -35.71 13.13 -18.98
N ALA A 547 -35.31 14.31 -18.52
CA ALA A 547 -35.85 15.60 -18.94
C ALA A 547 -34.75 16.69 -18.96
N PRO A 548 -33.70 16.56 -19.81
CA PRO A 548 -32.50 17.40 -19.73
C PRO A 548 -32.73 18.87 -20.07
N ALA A 549 -33.78 19.18 -20.82
CA ALA A 549 -34.16 20.56 -21.16
C ALA A 549 -34.91 21.29 -20.01
N ARG A 550 -35.42 20.55 -19.02
CA ARG A 550 -36.12 21.16 -17.89
C ARG A 550 -35.13 21.64 -16.86
N ARG A 551 -35.20 22.92 -16.55
CA ARG A 551 -34.38 23.58 -15.55
C ARG A 551 -35.11 23.67 -14.21
N PRO A 552 -34.41 23.70 -13.04
CA PRO A 552 -35.01 24.05 -11.77
C PRO A 552 -35.42 25.54 -11.68
N GLU A 553 -34.70 26.41 -12.41
CA GLU A 553 -34.97 27.84 -12.44
C GLU A 553 -36.27 28.16 -13.20
N ALA A 554 -37.12 29.01 -12.62
CA ALA A 554 -38.43 29.36 -13.15
C ALA A 554 -38.37 30.32 -14.33
N ASP A 555 -37.40 31.25 -14.33
CA ASP A 555 -37.24 32.27 -15.37
C ASP A 555 -35.76 32.58 -15.67
N PHE A 556 -35.52 33.43 -16.64
CA PHE A 556 -34.16 33.80 -17.05
C PHE A 556 -33.43 34.61 -15.97
N GLY A 557 -34.14 35.36 -15.11
CA GLY A 557 -33.55 36.09 -13.99
C GLY A 557 -32.91 35.14 -12.99
N GLU A 558 -33.63 34.08 -12.60
CA GLU A 558 -33.12 33.01 -11.75
C GLU A 558 -31.96 32.25 -12.40
N VAL A 559 -32.02 32.00 -13.73
CA VAL A 559 -30.91 31.38 -14.45
C VAL A 559 -29.62 32.16 -14.31
N VAL A 560 -29.71 33.49 -14.33
CA VAL A 560 -28.55 34.39 -14.16
C VAL A 560 -28.12 34.44 -12.70
N GLU A 561 -29.07 34.48 -11.78
CA GLU A 561 -28.79 34.54 -10.34
C GLU A 561 -28.08 33.28 -9.86
N PHE A 562 -28.52 32.10 -10.31
CA PHE A 562 -27.98 30.79 -9.94
C PHE A 562 -26.98 30.23 -10.97
N ALA A 563 -26.38 31.08 -11.79
CA ALA A 563 -25.31 30.69 -12.70
C ALA A 563 -23.98 30.54 -11.96
N GLN A 564 -23.13 29.63 -12.47
CA GLN A 564 -21.78 29.48 -11.96
C GLN A 564 -20.99 30.80 -12.15
N ARG A 565 -20.30 31.22 -11.10
CA ARG A 565 -19.52 32.47 -11.07
C ARG A 565 -18.01 32.25 -11.05
N ARG A 566 -17.55 31.13 -10.53
CA ARG A 566 -16.13 30.80 -10.39
C ARG A 566 -15.77 29.54 -11.16
N VAL A 567 -14.57 29.54 -11.70
CA VAL A 567 -13.99 28.43 -12.47
C VAL A 567 -12.72 27.97 -11.77
N ASP A 568 -12.64 26.70 -11.48
CA ASP A 568 -11.42 26.08 -11.00
C ASP A 568 -10.59 25.61 -12.20
N ALA A 569 -9.32 25.99 -12.23
CA ALA A 569 -8.38 25.73 -13.30
C ALA A 569 -6.96 25.49 -12.74
N LEU A 570 -6.06 25.02 -13.59
CA LEU A 570 -4.63 24.95 -13.29
C LEU A 570 -3.90 26.06 -14.02
N ASP A 571 -3.25 26.96 -13.30
CA ASP A 571 -2.34 27.95 -13.87
C ASP A 571 -0.97 27.28 -14.09
N LEU A 572 -0.63 27.03 -15.35
CA LEU A 572 0.62 26.37 -15.72
C LEU A 572 1.84 27.27 -15.53
N SER A 573 1.65 28.58 -15.61
CA SER A 573 2.73 29.56 -15.41
C SER A 573 3.07 29.72 -13.93
N ALA A 574 2.04 29.79 -13.07
CA ALA A 574 2.21 29.88 -11.62
C ALA A 574 2.41 28.50 -10.96
N ASN A 575 2.30 27.39 -11.72
CA ASN A 575 2.35 26.01 -11.25
C ASN A 575 1.41 25.76 -10.06
N SER A 576 0.16 26.25 -10.13
CA SER A 576 -0.79 26.23 -9.01
C SER A 576 -2.22 25.95 -9.46
N PHE A 577 -3.02 25.41 -8.52
CA PHE A 577 -4.47 25.38 -8.65
C PHE A 577 -5.04 26.77 -8.33
N VAL A 578 -5.94 27.26 -9.19
CA VAL A 578 -6.55 28.59 -9.06
C VAL A 578 -8.06 28.52 -9.19
N SER A 579 -8.74 29.42 -8.50
CA SER A 579 -10.19 29.63 -8.60
C SER A 579 -10.43 31.08 -9.04
N LEU A 580 -10.84 31.26 -10.28
CA LEU A 580 -10.99 32.56 -10.95
C LEU A 580 -12.48 32.85 -11.22
N ASN A 581 -12.82 34.13 -11.43
CA ASN A 581 -14.14 34.49 -11.93
C ASN A 581 -14.30 34.03 -13.39
N VAL A 582 -15.51 33.70 -13.81
CA VAL A 582 -15.80 33.32 -15.20
C VAL A 582 -15.31 34.37 -16.20
N ASP A 583 -15.53 35.64 -15.89
CA ASP A 583 -15.09 36.75 -16.77
C ASP A 583 -13.56 36.81 -16.93
N GLU A 584 -12.80 36.54 -15.86
CA GLU A 584 -11.33 36.49 -15.88
C GLU A 584 -10.85 35.32 -16.77
N VAL A 585 -11.47 34.14 -16.64
CA VAL A 585 -11.13 32.98 -17.46
C VAL A 585 -11.44 33.23 -18.93
N VAL A 586 -12.59 33.84 -19.23
CA VAL A 586 -12.97 34.19 -20.60
C VAL A 586 -12.00 35.19 -21.23
N GLN A 587 -11.55 36.21 -20.47
CA GLN A 587 -10.56 37.16 -20.92
C GLN A 587 -9.18 36.54 -21.15
N ALA A 588 -8.76 35.62 -20.28
CA ALA A 588 -7.51 34.88 -20.39
C ALA A 588 -7.52 33.83 -21.52
N SER A 589 -8.70 33.47 -22.03
CA SER A 589 -8.90 32.36 -22.98
C SER A 589 -9.71 32.78 -24.20
N PRO A 590 -9.17 33.64 -25.08
CA PRO A 590 -9.90 34.21 -26.23
C PRO A 590 -10.38 33.15 -27.22
N ASP A 591 -9.72 32.00 -27.30
CA ASP A 591 -10.06 30.88 -28.21
C ASP A 591 -11.13 29.94 -27.66
N LEU A 592 -11.67 30.25 -26.49
CA LEU A 592 -12.67 29.43 -25.84
C LEU A 592 -14.03 29.58 -26.54
N PRO A 593 -14.64 28.47 -27.04
CA PRO A 593 -15.95 28.52 -27.73
C PRO A 593 -17.10 28.66 -26.71
N ILE A 594 -17.17 29.80 -26.06
CA ILE A 594 -18.08 30.06 -24.93
C ILE A 594 -19.54 29.87 -25.32
N ASP A 595 -19.92 30.21 -26.54
CA ASP A 595 -21.30 30.10 -27.03
C ASP A 595 -21.83 28.65 -27.10
N MET A 596 -20.92 27.65 -27.00
CA MET A 596 -21.31 26.24 -26.92
C MET A 596 -21.89 25.84 -25.56
N PHE A 597 -21.55 26.52 -24.49
CA PHE A 597 -21.91 26.10 -23.12
C PHE A 597 -22.35 27.23 -22.18
N ALA A 598 -22.25 28.51 -22.61
CA ALA A 598 -22.73 29.65 -21.87
C ALA A 598 -23.52 30.63 -22.74
N ALA A 599 -24.54 31.26 -22.16
CA ALA A 599 -25.27 32.33 -22.79
C ALA A 599 -24.75 33.68 -22.24
N ARG A 600 -24.48 34.64 -23.13
CA ARG A 600 -24.13 36.00 -22.72
C ARG A 600 -25.40 36.83 -22.46
N LYS A 601 -25.45 37.51 -21.34
CA LYS A 601 -26.45 38.55 -21.11
C LYS A 601 -26.03 39.79 -21.90
N GLU A 602 -26.78 40.16 -22.96
CA GLU A 602 -26.57 41.42 -23.66
C GLU A 602 -26.79 42.57 -22.68
N ARG A 603 -25.80 43.42 -22.50
CA ARG A 603 -25.99 44.68 -21.76
C ARG A 603 -26.81 45.66 -22.63
N PRO A 604 -27.77 46.42 -22.04
CA PRO A 604 -28.44 47.48 -22.77
C PRO A 604 -27.39 48.50 -23.22
N GLY A 605 -27.01 48.50 -24.50
CA GLY A 605 -25.97 49.36 -25.09
C GLY A 605 -25.04 48.66 -26.07
N ASP A 606 -24.93 47.32 -26.05
CA ASP A 606 -24.05 46.55 -26.96
C ASP A 606 -24.62 46.30 -28.39
N ARG A 607 -25.86 46.77 -28.67
CA ARG A 607 -26.53 46.57 -29.97
C ARG A 607 -25.90 47.36 -31.13
N GLY A 608 -24.76 48.01 -30.94
CA GLY A 608 -24.11 48.85 -31.94
C GLY A 608 -22.87 48.30 -32.64
N ARG A 609 -22.38 47.09 -32.29
CA ARG A 609 -21.11 46.52 -32.82
C ARG A 609 -21.19 45.15 -33.48
N ALA A 610 -22.36 44.63 -33.71
CA ALA A 610 -22.48 43.40 -34.52
C ALA A 610 -22.47 43.79 -36.00
N GLY A 611 -21.28 43.66 -36.62
CA GLY A 611 -21.15 43.75 -38.08
C GLY A 611 -21.98 42.61 -38.70
N SER A 612 -22.72 42.96 -39.73
CA SER A 612 -23.51 42.07 -40.57
C SER A 612 -22.73 40.80 -40.96
N PRO A 613 -23.33 39.59 -40.92
CA PRO A 613 -22.72 38.44 -41.54
C PRO A 613 -22.70 38.65 -43.05
N ALA A 614 -21.52 38.65 -43.63
CA ALA A 614 -21.37 38.47 -45.06
C ALA A 614 -21.82 37.06 -45.47
N ALA A 615 -22.55 36.98 -46.56
CA ALA A 615 -23.25 35.84 -47.15
C ALA A 615 -22.41 34.58 -47.33
#